data_7850c17f2830036824877a0f3ecf6921
#
_entry.id   7850c17f2830036824877a0f3ecf6921
#
_cell.length_a   1.000
_cell.length_b   1.000
_cell.length_c   1.000
_cell.angle_alpha   90.00
_cell.angle_beta   90.00
_cell.angle_gamma   90.00
#
_symmetry.space_group_name_H-M   'P 1'
#
loop_
_entity.id
_entity.type
_entity.pdbx_description
1 polymer ?
#
loop_
_entity_poly.entity_id
_entity_poly.type
_entity_poly.pdbx_seq_one_letter_code
_entity_poly.pdbx_strand_id
1 'polypeptide(L)'
;RRVSDRSLRLAAGLIALELANGAANAGALAVRDPCEPRPSFPGAGLDATLQRIMLDGLDGAACELGTTREELVLSLAPSSGVESLPWDDETIELAVRSGLLESIDDAEQRGSLSGFVAVVLRQVVERAPVQWLIDGGQGIAGLFD
;
A
#
# COMPACT_ATOMS: atom_id res chain seq x y z
N ARG A 1 -33.09 -13.45 28.92
CA ARG A 1 -31.87 -13.42 29.76
C ARG A 1 -31.59 -11.96 30.07
N ARG A 2 -31.74 -11.54 31.33
CA ARG A 2 -31.34 -10.19 31.76
C ARG A 2 -29.80 -10.16 31.75
N VAL A 3 -29.22 -9.35 30.86
CA VAL A 3 -27.79 -9.01 30.93
C VAL A 3 -27.59 -8.26 32.25
N SER A 4 -26.67 -8.75 33.09
CA SER A 4 -26.43 -8.15 34.42
C SER A 4 -25.85 -6.74 34.21
N ASP A 5 -26.36 -5.75 34.94
CA ASP A 5 -25.86 -4.37 34.95
C ASP A 5 -24.33 -4.28 35.16
N ARG A 6 -23.76 -5.26 35.85
CA ARG A 6 -22.32 -5.38 36.06
C ARG A 6 -21.57 -5.69 34.77
N SER A 7 -22.11 -6.57 33.92
CA SER A 7 -21.49 -6.91 32.62
C SER A 7 -21.54 -5.75 31.66
N LEU A 8 -22.61 -4.96 31.66
CA LEU A 8 -22.75 -3.75 30.86
C LEU A 8 -21.74 -2.65 31.26
N ARG A 9 -21.55 -2.45 32.57
CA ARG A 9 -20.57 -1.45 33.06
C ARG A 9 -19.14 -1.84 32.80
N LEU A 10 -18.79 -3.13 32.86
CA LEU A 10 -17.48 -3.65 32.51
C LEU A 10 -17.21 -3.51 30.99
N ALA A 11 -18.18 -3.84 30.15
CA ALA A 11 -18.06 -3.69 28.72
C ALA A 11 -17.92 -2.20 28.30
N ALA A 12 -18.71 -1.32 28.90
CA ALA A 12 -18.60 0.13 28.67
C ALA A 12 -17.24 0.69 29.12
N GLY A 13 -16.70 0.20 30.24
CA GLY A 13 -15.38 0.58 30.75
C GLY A 13 -14.24 0.14 29.83
N LEU A 14 -14.30 -1.07 29.25
CA LEU A 14 -13.31 -1.57 28.32
C LEU A 14 -13.34 -0.80 26.99
N ILE A 15 -14.52 -0.52 26.45
CA ILE A 15 -14.68 0.28 25.23
C ILE A 15 -14.15 1.70 25.44
N ALA A 16 -14.44 2.33 26.57
CA ALA A 16 -13.93 3.66 26.89
C ALA A 16 -12.40 3.68 27.04
N LEU A 17 -11.81 2.63 27.59
CA LEU A 17 -10.37 2.48 27.74
C LEU A 17 -9.68 2.28 26.37
N GLU A 18 -10.29 1.49 25.47
CA GLU A 18 -9.80 1.28 24.12
C GLU A 18 -9.89 2.55 23.27
N LEU A 19 -10.99 3.29 23.38
CA LEU A 19 -11.15 4.58 22.71
C LEU A 19 -10.16 5.63 23.25
N ALA A 20 -9.90 5.66 24.54
CA ALA A 20 -8.92 6.57 25.15
C ALA A 20 -7.49 6.21 24.72
N ASN A 21 -7.15 4.92 24.68
CA ASN A 21 -5.84 4.47 24.17
C ASN A 21 -5.70 4.69 22.66
N GLY A 22 -6.75 4.46 21.90
CA GLY A 22 -6.80 4.77 20.47
C GLY A 22 -6.63 6.27 20.19
N ALA A 23 -7.31 7.12 20.96
CA ALA A 23 -7.19 8.57 20.82
C ALA A 23 -5.83 9.11 21.32
N ALA A 24 -5.23 8.49 22.35
CA ALA A 24 -3.90 8.88 22.82
C ALA A 24 -2.77 8.44 21.86
N ASN A 25 -2.99 7.37 21.13
CA ASN A 25 -2.07 6.89 20.09
C ASN A 25 -2.40 7.42 18.68
N ALA A 26 -3.55 8.03 18.50
CA ALA A 26 -3.91 8.82 17.34
C ALA A 26 -3.33 10.26 17.44
N GLY A 27 -2.09 10.38 17.88
CA GLY A 27 -1.26 11.48 17.41
C GLY A 27 -1.40 11.45 15.89
N ALA A 28 -1.86 12.54 15.28
CA ALA A 28 -2.14 12.63 13.85
C ALA A 28 -1.09 11.80 13.12
N LEU A 29 -1.51 10.67 12.53
CA LEU A 29 -0.64 9.92 11.65
C LEU A 29 -0.33 10.89 10.56
N ALA A 30 0.82 11.56 10.67
CA ALA A 30 1.28 12.49 9.67
C ALA A 30 1.35 11.68 8.38
N VAL A 31 0.43 11.96 7.46
CA VAL A 31 0.48 11.37 6.13
C VAL A 31 1.84 11.73 5.58
N ARG A 32 2.61 10.72 5.28
CA ARG A 32 3.98 10.90 4.83
C ARG A 32 3.99 11.56 3.47
N ASP A 33 4.92 12.48 3.25
CA ASP A 33 5.20 13.00 1.93
C ASP A 33 5.68 11.85 1.01
N PRO A 34 4.94 11.51 -0.06
CA PRO A 34 5.32 10.43 -0.96
C PRO A 34 6.61 10.71 -1.73
N CYS A 35 7.02 11.97 -1.86
CA CYS A 35 8.25 12.38 -2.53
C CYS A 35 9.49 12.25 -1.63
N GLU A 36 9.31 12.04 -0.33
CA GLU A 36 10.45 11.81 0.57
C GLU A 36 10.94 10.36 0.50
N PRO A 37 12.30 10.16 0.51
CA PRO A 37 12.86 8.81 0.52
C PRO A 37 12.35 7.99 1.70
N ARG A 38 11.92 6.76 1.44
CA ARG A 38 11.46 5.86 2.48
C ARG A 38 12.62 5.42 3.39
N PRO A 39 12.46 5.43 4.73
CA PRO A 39 13.43 4.84 5.64
C PRO A 39 13.61 3.35 5.35
N SER A 40 14.71 2.78 5.87
CA SER A 40 14.99 1.36 5.71
C SER A 40 13.79 0.50 6.14
N PHE A 41 13.38 -0.43 5.28
CA PHE A 41 12.26 -1.32 5.54
C PHE A 41 12.72 -2.43 6.50
N PRO A 42 12.02 -2.67 7.61
CA PRO A 42 12.34 -3.76 8.51
C PRO A 42 11.92 -5.08 7.84
N GLY A 43 12.87 -5.94 7.57
CA GLY A 43 12.63 -7.24 6.96
C GLY A 43 13.73 -7.62 5.98
N ALA A 44 13.86 -8.93 5.76
CA ALA A 44 14.82 -9.50 4.82
C ALA A 44 14.14 -10.56 3.95
N GLY A 45 14.75 -10.84 2.81
CA GLY A 45 14.24 -11.83 1.88
C GLY A 45 13.34 -11.26 0.78
N LEU A 46 12.89 -12.14 -0.10
CA LEU A 46 12.15 -11.75 -1.30
C LEU A 46 10.82 -11.09 -0.97
N ASP A 47 10.08 -11.61 0.02
CA ASP A 47 8.77 -11.06 0.40
C ASP A 47 8.89 -9.61 0.89
N ALA A 48 9.87 -9.33 1.76
CA ALA A 48 10.13 -7.97 2.23
C ALA A 48 10.56 -7.03 1.10
N THR A 49 11.35 -7.55 0.16
CA THR A 49 11.76 -6.80 -1.03
C THR A 49 10.56 -6.46 -1.94
N LEU A 50 9.68 -7.42 -2.19
CA LEU A 50 8.47 -7.20 -2.99
C LEU A 50 7.51 -6.22 -2.32
N GLN A 51 7.28 -6.35 -1.01
CA GLN A 51 6.47 -5.39 -0.25
C GLN A 51 7.05 -3.99 -0.35
N ARG A 52 8.37 -3.85 -0.23
CA ARG A 52 9.03 -2.56 -0.37
C ARG A 52 8.85 -1.98 -1.78
N ILE A 53 9.06 -2.77 -2.83
CA ILE A 53 8.86 -2.36 -4.22
C ILE A 53 7.43 -1.82 -4.42
N MET A 54 6.42 -2.52 -3.91
CA MET A 54 5.03 -2.07 -4.00
C MET A 54 4.81 -0.73 -3.29
N LEU A 55 5.32 -0.60 -2.07
CA LEU A 55 5.16 0.64 -1.30
C LEU A 55 5.93 1.82 -1.90
N ASP A 56 7.17 1.60 -2.33
CA ASP A 56 7.99 2.64 -2.95
C ASP A 56 7.41 3.03 -4.33
N GLY A 57 6.88 2.06 -5.10
CA GLY A 57 6.23 2.31 -6.37
C GLY A 57 4.94 3.13 -6.25
N LEU A 58 4.11 2.84 -5.23
CA LEU A 58 2.91 3.63 -4.94
C LEU A 58 3.25 5.03 -4.41
N ASP A 59 4.31 5.17 -3.60
CA ASP A 59 4.80 6.49 -3.19
C ASP A 59 5.30 7.29 -4.42
N GLY A 60 6.06 6.67 -5.32
CA GLY A 60 6.51 7.29 -6.57
C GLY A 60 5.34 7.78 -7.45
N ALA A 61 4.33 6.94 -7.64
CA ALA A 61 3.12 7.31 -8.38
C ALA A 61 2.36 8.47 -7.71
N ALA A 62 2.20 8.42 -6.40
CA ALA A 62 1.53 9.47 -5.64
C ALA A 62 2.31 10.79 -5.71
N CYS A 63 3.64 10.75 -5.65
CA CYS A 63 4.51 11.90 -5.83
C CYS A 63 4.34 12.52 -7.22
N GLU A 64 4.34 11.71 -8.28
CA GLU A 64 4.15 12.15 -9.66
C GLU A 64 2.79 12.82 -9.86
N LEU A 65 1.75 12.26 -9.27
CA LEU A 65 0.38 12.79 -9.33
C LEU A 65 0.12 13.97 -8.37
N GLY A 66 1.04 14.29 -7.47
CA GLY A 66 0.87 15.35 -6.47
C GLY A 66 -0.22 15.03 -5.44
N THR A 67 -0.42 13.77 -5.10
CA THR A 67 -1.38 13.26 -4.12
C THR A 67 -0.68 12.46 -3.03
N THR A 68 -1.44 11.86 -2.11
CA THR A 68 -0.89 10.94 -1.12
C THR A 68 -1.06 9.49 -1.57
N ARG A 69 -0.20 8.59 -1.10
CA ARG A 69 -0.35 7.15 -1.39
C ARG A 69 -1.72 6.64 -0.95
N GLU A 70 -2.19 7.11 0.22
CA GLU A 70 -3.47 6.71 0.80
C GLU A 70 -4.65 7.14 -0.09
N GLU A 71 -4.63 8.36 -0.59
CA GLU A 71 -5.63 8.86 -1.55
C GLU A 71 -5.58 8.10 -2.86
N LEU A 72 -4.38 7.83 -3.38
CA LEU A 72 -4.20 7.04 -4.59
C LEU A 72 -4.79 5.63 -4.43
N VAL A 73 -4.45 4.91 -3.36
CA VAL A 73 -4.96 3.56 -3.10
C VAL A 73 -6.48 3.56 -2.91
N LEU A 74 -7.02 4.55 -2.18
CA LEU A 74 -8.46 4.67 -1.99
C LEU A 74 -9.21 4.98 -3.29
N SER A 75 -8.64 5.80 -4.18
CA SER A 75 -9.25 6.09 -5.49
C SER A 75 -9.32 4.87 -6.40
N LEU A 76 -8.37 3.95 -6.26
CA LEU A 76 -8.33 2.69 -7.01
C LEU A 76 -9.27 1.61 -6.45
N ALA A 77 -9.78 1.78 -5.23
CA ALA A 77 -10.69 0.83 -4.61
C ALA A 77 -12.15 1.09 -5.07
N PRO A 78 -12.80 0.16 -5.78
CA PRO A 78 -14.12 0.39 -6.41
C PRO A 78 -15.25 0.74 -5.44
N SER A 79 -15.07 0.49 -4.15
CA SER A 79 -16.09 0.64 -3.11
C SER A 79 -15.72 1.64 -2.00
N SER A 80 -14.67 2.42 -2.19
CA SER A 80 -14.17 3.32 -1.13
C SER A 80 -15.12 4.47 -0.79
N GLY A 81 -16.02 4.85 -1.70
CA GLY A 81 -16.85 6.04 -1.54
C GLY A 81 -16.05 7.35 -1.50
N VAL A 82 -14.77 7.29 -1.75
CA VAL A 82 -13.87 8.44 -1.83
C VAL A 82 -14.03 9.08 -3.21
N GLU A 83 -14.03 10.41 -3.23
CA GLU A 83 -14.06 11.19 -4.46
C GLU A 83 -12.88 10.78 -5.35
N SER A 84 -13.15 10.52 -6.63
CA SER A 84 -12.12 10.15 -7.59
C SER A 84 -11.07 11.26 -7.70
N LEU A 85 -9.81 10.87 -7.86
CA LEU A 85 -8.73 11.81 -8.13
C LEU A 85 -9.04 12.62 -9.42
N PRO A 86 -8.49 13.84 -9.55
CA PRO A 86 -8.71 14.70 -10.72
C PRO A 86 -8.07 14.15 -12.01
N TRP A 87 -7.43 13.00 -11.95
CA TRP A 87 -6.73 12.34 -13.04
C TRP A 87 -7.61 11.26 -13.69
N ASP A 88 -7.49 11.10 -15.00
CA ASP A 88 -8.10 9.96 -15.69
C ASP A 88 -7.39 8.64 -15.37
N ASP A 89 -8.08 7.53 -15.62
CA ASP A 89 -7.57 6.19 -15.31
C ASP A 89 -6.25 5.88 -16.04
N GLU A 90 -6.06 6.38 -17.26
CA GLU A 90 -4.84 6.18 -18.04
C GLU A 90 -3.64 6.90 -17.40
N THR A 91 -3.83 8.13 -16.95
CA THR A 91 -2.80 8.89 -16.24
C THR A 91 -2.40 8.22 -14.93
N ILE A 92 -3.38 7.74 -14.15
CA ILE A 92 -3.12 6.99 -12.92
C ILE A 92 -2.37 5.68 -13.22
N GLU A 93 -2.78 4.96 -14.27
CA GLU A 93 -2.14 3.72 -14.69
C GLU A 93 -0.67 3.95 -15.06
N LEU A 94 -0.38 4.99 -15.83
CA LEU A 94 0.98 5.33 -16.23
C LEU A 94 1.85 5.70 -15.04
N ALA A 95 1.35 6.51 -14.10
CA ALA A 95 2.08 6.89 -12.90
C ALA A 95 2.39 5.67 -12.01
N VAL A 96 1.43 4.78 -11.78
CA VAL A 96 1.63 3.55 -11.00
C VAL A 96 2.66 2.64 -11.67
N ARG A 97 2.58 2.47 -12.97
CA ARG A 97 3.52 1.65 -13.74
C ARG A 97 4.94 2.24 -13.68
N SER A 98 5.07 3.55 -13.88
CA SER A 98 6.35 4.27 -13.78
C SER A 98 6.97 4.10 -12.40
N GLY A 99 6.22 4.37 -11.34
CA GLY A 99 6.69 4.22 -9.96
C GLY A 99 7.12 2.79 -9.61
N LEU A 100 6.39 1.78 -10.09
CA LEU A 100 6.77 0.38 -9.89
C LEU A 100 8.06 0.02 -10.64
N LEU A 101 8.24 0.45 -11.87
CA LEU A 101 9.47 0.19 -12.63
C LEU A 101 10.67 0.84 -11.97
N GLU A 102 10.55 2.09 -11.53
CA GLU A 102 11.61 2.80 -10.79
C GLU A 102 11.97 2.08 -9.49
N SER A 103 10.97 1.63 -8.72
CA SER A 103 11.20 0.91 -7.47
C SER A 103 11.88 -0.46 -7.67
N ILE A 104 11.64 -1.14 -8.80
CA ILE A 104 12.34 -2.37 -9.19
C ILE A 104 13.81 -2.06 -9.50
N ASP A 105 14.06 -1.00 -10.25
CA ASP A 105 15.43 -0.57 -10.60
C ASP A 105 16.24 -0.20 -9.34
N ASP A 106 15.62 0.51 -8.44
CA ASP A 106 16.18 0.83 -7.13
C ASP A 106 16.49 -0.42 -6.28
N ALA A 107 15.60 -1.39 -6.27
CA ALA A 107 15.80 -2.64 -5.54
C ALA A 107 16.96 -3.46 -6.12
N GLU A 108 17.12 -3.48 -7.45
CA GLU A 108 18.24 -4.10 -8.13
C GLU A 108 19.55 -3.38 -7.82
N GLN A 109 19.58 -2.04 -7.91
CA GLN A 109 20.75 -1.23 -7.60
C GLN A 109 21.22 -1.38 -6.16
N ARG A 110 20.29 -1.51 -5.21
CA ARG A 110 20.60 -1.79 -3.80
C ARG A 110 21.07 -3.24 -3.55
N GLY A 111 21.03 -4.11 -4.55
CA GLY A 111 21.37 -5.52 -4.42
C GLY A 111 20.34 -6.35 -3.63
N SER A 112 19.15 -5.82 -3.36
CA SER A 112 18.07 -6.54 -2.70
C SER A 112 17.27 -7.42 -3.66
N LEU A 113 17.47 -7.25 -4.97
CA LEU A 113 16.85 -8.02 -6.03
C LEU A 113 17.92 -8.50 -7.01
N SER A 114 17.88 -9.78 -7.41
CA SER A 114 18.78 -10.27 -8.46
C SER A 114 18.34 -9.76 -9.84
N GLY A 115 19.29 -9.51 -10.74
CA GLY A 115 19.00 -9.00 -12.08
C GLY A 115 18.01 -9.89 -12.87
N PHE A 116 18.04 -11.20 -12.68
CA PHE A 116 17.06 -12.11 -13.31
C PHE A 116 15.63 -11.83 -12.81
N VAL A 117 15.45 -11.72 -11.50
CA VAL A 117 14.14 -11.43 -10.90
C VAL A 117 13.67 -10.02 -11.30
N ALA A 118 14.57 -9.04 -11.34
CA ALA A 118 14.25 -7.69 -11.80
C ALA A 118 13.72 -7.67 -13.23
N VAL A 119 14.34 -8.40 -14.15
CA VAL A 119 13.86 -8.53 -15.55
C VAL A 119 12.46 -9.13 -15.60
N VAL A 120 12.21 -10.19 -14.84
CA VAL A 120 10.87 -10.82 -14.80
C VAL A 120 9.83 -9.86 -14.24
N LEU A 121 10.13 -9.16 -13.15
CA LEU A 121 9.21 -8.20 -12.55
C LEU A 121 8.89 -7.02 -13.49
N ARG A 122 9.90 -6.46 -14.18
CA ARG A 122 9.67 -5.40 -15.19
C ARG A 122 8.69 -5.89 -16.26
N GLN A 123 8.89 -7.09 -16.78
CA GLN A 123 7.99 -7.67 -17.79
C GLN A 123 6.56 -7.85 -17.28
N VAL A 124 6.40 -8.24 -16.01
CA VAL A 124 5.09 -8.34 -15.38
C VAL A 124 4.45 -6.96 -15.29
N VAL A 125 5.16 -5.97 -14.75
CA VAL A 125 4.66 -4.59 -14.60
C VAL A 125 4.31 -3.95 -15.93
N GLU A 126 5.10 -4.18 -16.98
CA GLU A 126 4.85 -3.63 -18.33
C GLU A 126 3.60 -4.22 -18.99
N ARG A 127 3.25 -5.47 -18.71
CA ARG A 127 2.20 -6.21 -19.42
C ARG A 127 0.93 -6.44 -18.61
N ALA A 128 1.03 -6.45 -17.30
CA ALA A 128 -0.13 -6.72 -16.44
C ALA A 128 -1.06 -5.50 -16.39
N PRO A 129 -2.39 -5.71 -16.33
CA PRO A 129 -3.32 -4.64 -16.01
C PRO A 129 -3.00 -4.07 -14.62
N VAL A 130 -3.04 -2.73 -14.48
CA VAL A 130 -2.71 -2.08 -13.19
C VAL A 130 -3.64 -2.53 -12.08
N GLN A 131 -4.92 -2.73 -12.35
CA GLN A 131 -5.87 -3.28 -11.37
C GLN A 131 -5.39 -4.61 -10.78
N TRP A 132 -4.86 -5.50 -11.61
CA TRP A 132 -4.31 -6.77 -11.17
C TRP A 132 -3.05 -6.58 -10.29
N LEU A 133 -2.21 -5.58 -10.61
CA LEU A 133 -1.03 -5.25 -9.83
C LEU A 133 -1.40 -4.70 -8.44
N ILE A 134 -2.44 -3.87 -8.37
CA ILE A 134 -2.93 -3.24 -7.13
C ILE A 134 -3.63 -4.27 -6.24
N ASP A 135 -4.38 -5.18 -6.81
CA ASP A 135 -5.05 -6.29 -6.10
C ASP A 135 -4.03 -7.31 -5.53
N GLY A 136 -2.73 -6.99 -5.59
CA GLY A 136 -1.65 -7.81 -5.07
C GLY A 136 -1.40 -9.07 -5.88
N GLY A 137 -1.76 -9.04 -7.17
CA GLY A 137 -1.57 -10.19 -8.07
C GLY A 137 -2.38 -11.41 -7.62
N GLN A 138 -3.55 -11.21 -7.02
CA GLN A 138 -4.47 -12.28 -6.64
C GLN A 138 -4.82 -13.11 -7.88
N GLY A 139 -4.12 -14.18 -8.08
CA GLY A 139 -4.17 -15.03 -9.26
C GLY A 139 -2.83 -15.69 -9.55
N ILE A 140 -1.72 -15.17 -8.99
CA ILE A 140 -0.42 -15.86 -9.10
C ILE A 140 -0.47 -17.20 -8.35
N ALA A 141 -1.18 -17.29 -7.24
CA ALA A 141 -1.38 -18.54 -6.52
C ALA A 141 -2.03 -19.62 -7.38
N GLY A 142 -2.92 -19.26 -8.30
CA GLY A 142 -3.54 -20.18 -9.25
C GLY A 142 -2.68 -20.54 -10.47
N LEU A 143 -1.52 -19.92 -10.66
CA LEU A 143 -0.58 -20.25 -11.74
C LEU A 143 0.47 -21.28 -11.30
N PHE A 144 0.57 -21.57 -10.00
CA PHE A 144 1.52 -22.50 -9.41
C PHE A 144 0.86 -23.72 -8.72
N ASP A 145 -0.48 -23.86 -8.82
CA ASP A 145 -1.24 -25.07 -8.44
C ASP A 145 -1.41 -26.03 -9.67
#